data_41a28bf30db12e8aee4d5ae11158d200
#
_entry.id   41a28bf30db12e8aee4d5ae11158d200
#
_cell.length_a   1.000
_cell.length_b   1.000
_cell.length_c   1.000
_cell.angle_alpha   90.00
_cell.angle_beta   90.00
_cell.angle_gamma   90.00
#
_symmetry.space_group_name_H-M   'P 1'
#
loop_
_entity.id
_entity.type
_entity.pdbx_description
1 polymer ?
#
loop_
_entity_poly.entity_id
_entity_poly.type
_entity_poly.pdbx_seq_one_letter_code
_entity_poly.pdbx_strand_id
1 'polypeptide(L)'
;MTVPKSLGTPRSSELPATSSRELFSRVNVGRISGLIVDQVRLLLKDGQLTPGDCLPSERELCERFGVSRVTVREALRVLEAKGLIRIKVGAHGGAFITAPTSERVGEGIADLLVLSTITSTEVTEARRVFELGIVPLVCERADEEDVRDLLEICDRSDRALAAGIYSMSSSGMSLSAEFHVRVARATHNAAIEMLVQSFHGPMLMSLLRVQLAAPLVGRVGTGEHRTFAEAIARQDEAAATAVMSAHLARTAERLQTAGDDEVLPSSSA
;
A
#
# COMPACT_ATOMS: atom_id res chain seq x y z
N MET A 1 -36.50 -34.94 -82.47
CA MET A 1 -35.38 -34.14 -82.91
C MET A 1 -35.27 -32.94 -81.98
N THR A 2 -34.44 -33.03 -81.04
CA THR A 2 -34.34 -32.11 -79.93
C THR A 2 -32.98 -31.46 -79.93
N VAL A 3 -32.95 -30.14 -79.93
CA VAL A 3 -31.70 -29.31 -79.95
C VAL A 3 -31.18 -29.19 -78.48
N PRO A 4 -29.91 -29.37 -78.24
CA PRO A 4 -29.36 -29.22 -76.87
C PRO A 4 -29.14 -27.77 -76.52
N LYS A 5 -29.44 -27.44 -75.25
CA LYS A 5 -29.24 -26.13 -74.56
C LYS A 5 -27.78 -25.77 -74.40
N SER A 6 -27.51 -24.50 -74.59
CA SER A 6 -26.27 -23.83 -74.42
C SER A 6 -25.71 -23.91 -72.94
N LEU A 7 -24.45 -24.19 -72.84
CA LEU A 7 -23.66 -24.14 -71.59
C LEU A 7 -23.52 -22.67 -71.13
N GLY A 8 -23.99 -22.42 -69.91
CA GLY A 8 -23.78 -21.12 -69.24
C GLY A 8 -22.34 -20.97 -68.76
N THR A 9 -21.80 -19.80 -68.98
CA THR A 9 -20.50 -19.30 -68.50
C THR A 9 -20.49 -19.29 -66.97
N PRO A 10 -19.40 -19.72 -66.31
CA PRO A 10 -19.29 -19.63 -64.87
C PRO A 10 -19.19 -18.16 -64.43
N ARG A 11 -20.04 -17.77 -63.47
CA ARG A 11 -19.96 -16.51 -62.76
C ARG A 11 -18.65 -16.43 -62.02
N SER A 12 -17.85 -15.40 -62.29
CA SER A 12 -16.72 -14.98 -61.49
C SER A 12 -17.20 -14.74 -60.04
N SER A 13 -16.72 -15.54 -59.10
CA SER A 13 -16.87 -15.31 -57.67
C SER A 13 -16.08 -14.07 -57.31
N GLU A 14 -16.77 -12.97 -57.11
CA GLU A 14 -16.18 -11.79 -56.43
C GLU A 14 -15.84 -12.21 -54.99
N LEU A 15 -14.56 -12.27 -54.70
CA LEU A 15 -14.08 -12.32 -53.33
C LEU A 15 -14.52 -11.03 -52.58
N PRO A 16 -15.09 -11.12 -51.38
CA PRO A 16 -15.46 -9.94 -50.62
C PRO A 16 -14.21 -9.10 -50.38
N ALA A 17 -14.23 -7.84 -50.79
CA ALA A 17 -13.22 -6.89 -50.50
C ALA A 17 -13.17 -6.68 -48.97
N THR A 18 -12.30 -7.42 -48.28
CA THR A 18 -12.00 -7.21 -46.87
C THR A 18 -11.47 -5.80 -46.75
N SER A 19 -12.25 -4.91 -46.12
CA SER A 19 -11.85 -3.53 -45.90
C SER A 19 -10.47 -3.51 -45.24
N SER A 20 -9.52 -2.76 -45.83
CA SER A 20 -8.16 -2.59 -45.28
C SER A 20 -8.14 -2.05 -43.85
N ARG A 21 -9.28 -1.60 -43.33
CA ARG A 21 -9.46 -1.21 -41.93
C ARG A 21 -9.47 -2.38 -40.94
N GLU A 22 -9.76 -3.59 -41.36
CA GLU A 22 -9.77 -4.78 -40.48
C GLU A 22 -8.41 -5.45 -40.35
N LEU A 23 -7.45 -5.11 -41.21
CA LEU A 23 -6.09 -5.66 -41.19
C LEU A 23 -5.19 -4.99 -40.16
N PHE A 24 -5.56 -3.82 -39.63
CA PHE A 24 -4.75 -3.06 -38.68
C PHE A 24 -5.53 -2.82 -37.38
N SER A 25 -5.13 -3.51 -36.30
CA SER A 25 -5.61 -3.19 -34.97
C SER A 25 -4.91 -1.92 -34.46
N ARG A 26 -5.66 -1.03 -33.81
CA ARG A 26 -5.07 0.15 -33.16
C ARG A 26 -4.02 -0.30 -32.12
N VAL A 27 -2.79 0.13 -32.31
CA VAL A 27 -1.74 0.00 -31.31
C VAL A 27 -2.09 0.93 -30.15
N ASN A 28 -2.38 0.36 -28.98
CA ASN A 28 -2.74 1.14 -27.81
C ASN A 28 -1.47 1.84 -27.28
N VAL A 29 -1.47 3.16 -27.18
CA VAL A 29 -0.37 3.96 -26.63
C VAL A 29 0.02 3.47 -25.21
N GLY A 30 -0.95 2.97 -24.44
CA GLY A 30 -0.75 2.37 -23.13
C GLY A 30 0.16 1.15 -23.13
N ARG A 31 0.26 0.38 -24.23
CA ARG A 31 1.19 -0.75 -24.31
C ARG A 31 2.65 -0.29 -24.43
N ILE A 32 2.91 0.79 -25.18
CA ILE A 32 4.28 1.31 -25.36
C ILE A 32 4.74 2.05 -24.11
N SER A 33 3.88 2.85 -23.48
CA SER A 33 4.21 3.50 -22.20
C SER A 33 4.47 2.48 -21.10
N GLY A 34 3.73 1.34 -21.09
CA GLY A 34 3.98 0.22 -20.20
C GLY A 34 5.39 -0.36 -20.34
N LEU A 35 5.89 -0.55 -21.56
CA LEU A 35 7.26 -1.05 -21.81
C LEU A 35 8.32 -0.09 -21.25
N ILE A 36 8.10 1.22 -21.35
CA ILE A 36 9.00 2.23 -20.75
C ILE A 36 8.99 2.10 -19.22
N VAL A 37 7.80 1.97 -18.63
CA VAL A 37 7.65 1.76 -17.17
C VAL A 37 8.39 0.52 -16.71
N ASP A 38 8.24 -0.60 -17.43
CA ASP A 38 8.90 -1.86 -17.11
C ASP A 38 10.42 -1.76 -17.24
N GLN A 39 10.92 -1.04 -18.23
CA GLN A 39 12.37 -0.82 -18.39
C GLN A 39 12.92 0.03 -17.24
N VAL A 40 12.25 1.09 -16.80
CA VAL A 40 12.66 1.88 -15.64
C VAL A 40 12.66 1.01 -14.37
N ARG A 41 11.65 0.16 -14.19
CA ARG A 41 11.58 -0.78 -13.05
C ARG A 41 12.74 -1.79 -13.06
N LEU A 42 13.13 -2.25 -14.23
CA LEU A 42 14.28 -3.15 -14.38
C LEU A 42 15.58 -2.45 -13.97
N LEU A 43 15.80 -1.21 -14.45
CA LEU A 43 16.96 -0.40 -14.08
C LEU A 43 17.03 -0.13 -12.55
N LEU A 44 15.88 0.09 -11.92
CA LEU A 44 15.79 0.21 -10.45
C LEU A 44 16.15 -1.11 -9.76
N LYS A 45 15.60 -2.23 -10.24
CA LYS A 45 15.88 -3.56 -9.69
C LYS A 45 17.37 -3.93 -9.79
N ASP A 46 17.99 -3.56 -10.90
CA ASP A 46 19.41 -3.84 -11.18
C ASP A 46 20.36 -2.82 -10.51
N GLY A 47 19.83 -1.85 -9.75
CA GLY A 47 20.62 -0.83 -9.07
C GLY A 47 21.28 0.20 -10.01
N GLN A 48 20.88 0.22 -11.29
CA GLN A 48 21.37 1.20 -12.27
C GLN A 48 20.70 2.58 -12.12
N LEU A 49 19.56 2.61 -11.47
CA LEU A 49 18.88 3.81 -10.99
C LEU A 49 18.62 3.65 -9.50
N THR A 50 18.85 4.73 -8.75
CA THR A 50 18.66 4.76 -7.30
C THR A 50 17.77 5.94 -6.90
N PRO A 51 17.10 5.89 -5.72
CA PRO A 51 16.34 7.04 -5.21
C PRO A 51 17.21 8.30 -5.15
N GLY A 52 16.69 9.39 -5.72
CA GLY A 52 17.40 10.67 -5.86
C GLY A 52 17.93 10.94 -7.28
N ASP A 53 18.13 9.91 -8.09
CA ASP A 53 18.56 10.08 -9.47
C ASP A 53 17.51 10.83 -10.30
N CYS A 54 17.97 11.70 -11.19
CA CYS A 54 17.12 12.40 -12.13
C CYS A 54 17.07 11.62 -13.46
N LEU A 55 15.88 11.28 -13.93
CA LEU A 55 15.71 10.72 -15.27
C LEU A 55 16.10 11.75 -16.34
N PRO A 56 16.54 11.30 -17.53
CA PRO A 56 16.76 12.16 -18.66
C PRO A 56 15.52 13.02 -18.98
N SER A 57 15.72 14.17 -19.61
CA SER A 57 14.62 15.03 -20.00
C SER A 57 13.61 14.33 -20.92
N GLU A 58 12.35 14.80 -20.95
CA GLU A 58 11.33 14.24 -21.86
C GLU A 58 11.84 14.15 -23.31
N ARG A 59 12.61 15.17 -23.77
CA ARG A 59 13.18 15.19 -25.10
C ARG A 59 14.16 14.05 -25.31
N GLU A 60 15.10 13.89 -24.38
CA GLU A 60 16.09 12.81 -24.45
C GLU A 60 15.44 11.43 -24.34
N LEU A 61 14.41 11.28 -23.50
CA LEU A 61 13.65 10.02 -23.39
C LEU A 61 12.93 9.70 -24.71
N CYS A 62 12.36 10.70 -25.40
CA CYS A 62 11.76 10.51 -26.72
C CYS A 62 12.80 10.02 -27.74
N GLU A 63 14.00 10.62 -27.74
CA GLU A 63 15.10 10.24 -28.63
C GLU A 63 15.60 8.82 -28.31
N ARG A 64 15.82 8.49 -27.03
CA ARG A 64 16.33 7.19 -26.59
C ARG A 64 15.36 6.04 -26.84
N PHE A 65 14.06 6.28 -26.60
CA PHE A 65 13.02 5.26 -26.78
C PHE A 65 12.43 5.23 -28.21
N GLY A 66 12.72 6.22 -29.04
CA GLY A 66 12.14 6.31 -30.38
C GLY A 66 10.63 6.52 -30.38
N VAL A 67 10.06 7.23 -29.38
CA VAL A 67 8.63 7.38 -29.17
C VAL A 67 8.22 8.86 -29.10
N SER A 68 6.90 9.09 -29.19
CA SER A 68 6.35 10.45 -29.10
C SER A 68 6.42 11.01 -27.66
N ARG A 69 6.38 12.35 -27.54
CA ARG A 69 6.29 13.02 -26.23
C ARG A 69 5.06 12.61 -25.44
N VAL A 70 3.93 12.34 -26.12
CA VAL A 70 2.71 11.87 -25.46
C VAL A 70 2.95 10.53 -24.77
N THR A 71 3.65 9.60 -25.43
CA THR A 71 3.99 8.28 -24.88
C THR A 71 4.91 8.39 -23.67
N VAL A 72 5.95 9.24 -23.74
CA VAL A 72 6.87 9.49 -22.62
C VAL A 72 6.13 10.09 -21.43
N ARG A 73 5.32 11.12 -21.66
CA ARG A 73 4.53 11.74 -20.58
C ARG A 73 3.57 10.77 -19.91
N GLU A 74 2.94 9.90 -20.68
CA GLU A 74 2.08 8.86 -20.13
C GLU A 74 2.87 7.88 -19.28
N ALA A 75 4.05 7.44 -19.73
CA ALA A 75 4.93 6.59 -18.93
C ALA A 75 5.36 7.27 -17.63
N LEU A 76 5.75 8.56 -17.67
CA LEU A 76 6.13 9.33 -16.50
C LEU A 76 4.97 9.48 -15.51
N ARG A 77 3.74 9.73 -15.98
CA ARG A 77 2.54 9.78 -15.14
C ARG A 77 2.28 8.44 -14.46
N VAL A 78 2.42 7.33 -15.18
CA VAL A 78 2.27 5.99 -14.60
C VAL A 78 3.35 5.71 -13.55
N LEU A 79 4.61 6.09 -13.82
CA LEU A 79 5.71 5.97 -12.85
C LEU A 79 5.44 6.81 -11.59
N GLU A 80 4.96 8.05 -11.76
CA GLU A 80 4.62 8.94 -10.65
C GLU A 80 3.43 8.42 -9.84
N ALA A 81 2.37 7.95 -10.51
CA ALA A 81 1.22 7.32 -9.86
C ALA A 81 1.63 6.07 -9.05
N LYS A 82 2.63 5.32 -9.54
CA LYS A 82 3.20 4.16 -8.81
C LYS A 82 4.21 4.57 -7.72
N GLY A 83 4.52 5.86 -7.55
CA GLY A 83 5.49 6.35 -6.58
C GLY A 83 6.94 5.99 -6.88
N LEU A 84 7.24 5.63 -8.12
CA LEU A 84 8.60 5.32 -8.56
C LEU A 84 9.39 6.57 -8.92
N ILE A 85 8.69 7.65 -9.27
CA ILE A 85 9.28 8.97 -9.51
C ILE A 85 8.44 10.06 -8.86
N ARG A 86 9.04 11.25 -8.72
CA ARG A 86 8.37 12.52 -8.41
C ARG A 86 8.76 13.57 -9.45
N ILE A 87 7.77 14.24 -10.04
CA ILE A 87 8.00 15.33 -10.97
C ILE A 87 8.15 16.63 -10.19
N LYS A 88 9.31 17.30 -10.35
CA LYS A 88 9.54 18.66 -9.83
C LYS A 88 9.45 19.66 -10.98
N VAL A 89 8.75 20.78 -10.75
CA VAL A 89 8.59 21.86 -11.72
C VAL A 89 9.61 22.97 -11.44
N GLY A 90 10.08 23.65 -12.47
CA GLY A 90 10.97 24.80 -12.34
C GLY A 90 12.32 24.62 -13.04
N ALA A 91 13.24 25.62 -12.85
CA ALA A 91 14.54 25.66 -13.52
C ALA A 91 15.44 24.43 -13.23
N HIS A 92 15.28 23.82 -12.08
CA HIS A 92 15.95 22.58 -11.67
C HIS A 92 14.93 21.43 -11.58
N GLY A 93 13.87 21.50 -12.38
CA GLY A 93 12.81 20.50 -12.46
C GLY A 93 13.27 19.24 -13.19
N GLY A 94 12.47 18.20 -13.08
CA GLY A 94 12.72 16.91 -13.73
C GLY A 94 11.93 15.79 -13.05
N ALA A 95 12.08 14.59 -13.59
CA ALA A 95 11.53 13.38 -13.00
C ALA A 95 12.60 12.70 -12.15
N PHE A 96 12.44 12.73 -10.84
CA PHE A 96 13.40 12.16 -9.88
C PHE A 96 12.91 10.81 -9.38
N ILE A 97 13.80 9.84 -9.36
CA ILE A 97 13.53 8.52 -8.80
C ILE A 97 13.20 8.67 -7.31
N THR A 98 12.14 7.98 -6.86
CA THR A 98 11.75 7.87 -5.46
C THR A 98 11.61 6.40 -5.07
N ALA A 99 11.82 6.07 -3.80
CA ALA A 99 11.40 4.79 -3.27
C ALA A 99 9.87 4.82 -3.07
N PRO A 100 9.15 3.73 -3.39
CA PRO A 100 7.78 3.58 -2.93
C PRO A 100 7.76 3.69 -1.41
N THR A 101 6.92 4.57 -0.87
CA THR A 101 6.76 4.66 0.58
C THR A 101 5.74 3.63 1.05
N SER A 102 5.93 3.13 2.27
CA SER A 102 4.97 2.27 2.96
C SER A 102 3.57 2.90 3.07
N GLU A 103 3.49 4.24 3.14
CA GLU A 103 2.23 4.98 3.10
C GLU A 103 1.44 4.71 1.82
N ARG A 104 2.09 4.74 0.65
CA ARG A 104 1.42 4.41 -0.63
C ARG A 104 0.97 2.96 -0.72
N VAL A 105 1.72 2.05 -0.13
CA VAL A 105 1.28 0.64 -0.03
C VAL A 105 0.06 0.56 0.88
N GLY A 106 0.08 1.27 2.01
CA GLY A 106 -1.05 1.38 2.95
C GLY A 106 -2.29 2.01 2.33
N GLU A 107 -2.14 3.07 1.52
CA GLU A 107 -3.24 3.67 0.74
C GLU A 107 -3.86 2.64 -0.23
N GLY A 108 -3.03 1.89 -0.96
CA GLY A 108 -3.51 0.83 -1.85
C GLY A 108 -4.25 -0.29 -1.11
N ILE A 109 -3.81 -0.65 0.10
CA ILE A 109 -4.53 -1.61 0.96
C ILE A 109 -5.84 -0.98 1.46
N ALA A 110 -5.84 0.29 1.86
CA ALA A 110 -7.06 1.00 2.27
C ALA A 110 -8.09 1.08 1.13
N ASP A 111 -7.64 1.39 -0.09
CA ASP A 111 -8.50 1.39 -1.29
C ASP A 111 -9.09 -0.01 -1.54
N LEU A 112 -8.28 -1.07 -1.40
CA LEU A 112 -8.76 -2.44 -1.52
C LEU A 112 -9.82 -2.77 -0.47
N LEU A 113 -9.67 -2.30 0.77
CA LEU A 113 -10.68 -2.49 1.82
C LEU A 113 -11.98 -1.77 1.52
N VAL A 114 -11.92 -0.58 0.91
CA VAL A 114 -13.10 0.21 0.52
C VAL A 114 -13.79 -0.39 -0.72
N LEU A 115 -13.01 -0.90 -1.69
CA LEU A 115 -13.50 -1.35 -2.99
C LEU A 115 -13.73 -2.87 -3.06
N SER A 116 -13.26 -3.63 -2.07
CA SER A 116 -13.40 -5.09 -2.02
C SER A 116 -14.34 -5.53 -0.90
N THR A 117 -14.58 -6.83 -0.84
CA THR A 117 -15.33 -7.49 0.24
C THR A 117 -14.48 -7.83 1.46
N ILE A 118 -13.23 -7.32 1.55
CA ILE A 118 -12.36 -7.53 2.72
C ILE A 118 -12.93 -6.75 3.89
N THR A 119 -13.15 -7.44 4.98
CA THR A 119 -13.73 -6.88 6.20
C THR A 119 -12.66 -6.35 7.15
N SER A 120 -13.04 -5.45 8.05
CA SER A 120 -12.16 -4.99 9.14
C SER A 120 -11.69 -6.15 10.03
N THR A 121 -12.52 -7.19 10.18
CA THR A 121 -12.18 -8.41 10.93
C THR A 121 -11.06 -9.16 10.25
N GLU A 122 -11.14 -9.40 8.93
CA GLU A 122 -10.07 -10.07 8.17
C GLU A 122 -8.74 -9.30 8.21
N VAL A 123 -8.78 -7.96 8.15
CA VAL A 123 -7.57 -7.14 8.32
C VAL A 123 -6.98 -7.29 9.72
N THR A 124 -7.83 -7.31 10.74
CA THR A 124 -7.39 -7.46 12.14
C THR A 124 -6.84 -8.85 12.39
N GLU A 125 -7.41 -9.89 11.78
CA GLU A 125 -6.90 -11.26 11.83
C GLU A 125 -5.52 -11.36 11.16
N ALA A 126 -5.36 -10.81 9.96
CA ALA A 126 -4.08 -10.76 9.25
C ALA A 126 -3.02 -10.01 10.06
N ARG A 127 -3.37 -8.85 10.62
CA ARG A 127 -2.53 -8.08 11.53
C ARG A 127 -2.09 -8.91 12.74
N ARG A 128 -3.03 -9.63 13.38
CA ARG A 128 -2.73 -10.47 14.55
C ARG A 128 -1.71 -11.55 14.22
N VAL A 129 -1.89 -12.25 13.10
CA VAL A 129 -0.94 -13.28 12.65
C VAL A 129 0.44 -12.66 12.42
N PHE A 130 0.50 -11.51 11.77
CA PHE A 130 1.76 -10.87 11.43
C PHE A 130 2.47 -10.29 12.65
N GLU A 131 1.77 -9.54 13.50
CA GLU A 131 2.38 -8.88 14.65
C GLU A 131 2.80 -9.86 15.75
N LEU A 132 2.06 -10.94 15.97
CA LEU A 132 2.52 -12.00 16.88
C LEU A 132 3.72 -12.76 16.32
N GLY A 133 3.75 -12.98 15.01
CA GLY A 133 4.87 -13.66 14.34
C GLY A 133 6.21 -12.91 14.43
N ILE A 134 6.20 -11.60 14.62
CA ILE A 134 7.43 -10.81 14.73
C ILE A 134 7.94 -10.65 16.17
N VAL A 135 7.15 -10.97 17.20
CA VAL A 135 7.56 -10.81 18.61
C VAL A 135 8.88 -11.51 18.95
N PRO A 136 9.13 -12.76 18.52
CA PRO A 136 10.42 -13.42 18.77
C PRO A 136 11.60 -12.62 18.18
N LEU A 137 11.45 -12.09 16.97
CA LEU A 137 12.48 -11.28 16.31
C LEU A 137 12.73 -9.95 17.03
N VAL A 138 11.67 -9.31 17.56
CA VAL A 138 11.80 -8.09 18.36
C VAL A 138 12.54 -8.40 19.66
N CYS A 139 12.20 -9.48 20.37
CA CYS A 139 12.91 -9.90 21.60
C CYS A 139 14.39 -10.22 21.35
N GLU A 140 14.72 -10.81 20.20
CA GLU A 140 16.08 -11.16 19.81
C GLU A 140 16.93 -9.93 19.45
N ARG A 141 16.32 -8.91 18.80
CA ARG A 141 17.05 -7.87 18.06
C ARG A 141 16.93 -6.48 18.61
N ALA A 142 15.87 -6.19 19.39
CA ALA A 142 15.67 -4.86 19.95
C ALA A 142 16.84 -4.44 20.80
N ASP A 143 17.37 -3.26 20.54
CA ASP A 143 18.42 -2.65 21.34
C ASP A 143 17.86 -1.61 22.35
N GLU A 144 18.74 -0.97 23.11
CA GLU A 144 18.36 0.02 24.12
C GLU A 144 17.70 1.27 23.49
N GLU A 145 18.01 1.60 22.23
CA GLU A 145 17.39 2.71 21.52
C GLU A 145 15.96 2.38 21.15
N ASP A 146 15.72 1.17 20.63
CA ASP A 146 14.39 0.69 20.30
C ASP A 146 13.46 0.67 21.51
N VAL A 147 13.94 0.13 22.65
CA VAL A 147 13.18 0.10 23.91
C VAL A 147 12.85 1.53 24.39
N ARG A 148 13.81 2.43 24.34
CA ARG A 148 13.61 3.84 24.72
C ARG A 148 12.57 4.51 23.83
N ASP A 149 12.63 4.29 22.51
CA ASP A 149 11.66 4.83 21.55
C ASP A 149 10.24 4.31 21.83
N LEU A 150 10.09 3.01 22.12
CA LEU A 150 8.80 2.43 22.48
C LEU A 150 8.23 3.05 23.77
N LEU A 151 9.05 3.23 24.80
CA LEU A 151 8.64 3.84 26.05
C LEU A 151 8.31 5.33 25.89
N GLU A 152 9.03 6.06 25.02
CA GLU A 152 8.71 7.46 24.72
C GLU A 152 7.34 7.60 24.06
N ILE A 153 6.97 6.69 23.14
CA ILE A 153 5.64 6.67 22.55
C ILE A 153 4.59 6.41 23.64
N CYS A 154 4.84 5.51 24.58
CA CYS A 154 3.95 5.26 25.71
C CYS A 154 3.78 6.53 26.57
N ASP A 155 4.87 7.24 26.89
CA ASP A 155 4.83 8.48 27.63
C ASP A 155 4.04 9.60 26.91
N ARG A 156 4.19 9.70 25.60
CA ARG A 156 3.41 10.61 24.75
C ARG A 156 1.91 10.25 24.79
N SER A 157 1.60 8.95 24.75
CA SER A 157 0.23 8.44 24.83
C SER A 157 -0.41 8.74 26.19
N ASP A 158 0.34 8.54 27.29
CA ASP A 158 -0.12 8.84 28.64
C ASP A 158 -0.38 10.34 28.83
N ARG A 159 0.48 11.21 28.32
CA ARG A 159 0.28 12.67 28.33
C ARG A 159 -0.95 13.09 27.54
N ALA A 160 -1.15 12.53 26.34
CA ALA A 160 -2.32 12.81 25.53
C ALA A 160 -3.61 12.38 26.24
N LEU A 161 -3.58 11.21 26.88
CA LEU A 161 -4.69 10.68 27.65
C LEU A 161 -5.02 11.56 28.87
N ALA A 162 -4.00 12.01 29.60
CA ALA A 162 -4.16 12.92 30.75
C ALA A 162 -4.75 14.29 30.33
N ALA A 163 -4.42 14.76 29.14
CA ALA A 163 -4.96 15.98 28.55
C ALA A 163 -6.39 15.81 27.98
N GLY A 164 -6.98 14.63 28.04
CA GLY A 164 -8.30 14.34 27.46
C GLY A 164 -8.32 14.31 25.92
N ILE A 165 -7.14 14.30 25.29
CA ILE A 165 -7.01 14.36 23.84
C ILE A 165 -7.18 12.95 23.22
N TYR A 166 -6.88 11.91 23.99
CA TYR A 166 -6.83 10.53 23.54
C TYR A 166 -8.18 9.98 23.05
N SER A 167 -9.28 10.42 23.66
CA SER A 167 -10.61 9.91 23.33
C SER A 167 -11.27 10.57 22.12
N MET A 168 -10.74 11.72 21.66
CA MET A 168 -11.43 12.57 20.68
C MET A 168 -10.54 13.05 19.52
N SER A 169 -9.25 12.72 19.51
CA SER A 169 -8.32 13.23 18.50
C SER A 169 -7.65 12.14 17.68
N SER A 170 -7.41 12.46 16.41
CA SER A 170 -6.60 11.67 15.50
C SER A 170 -5.16 11.45 15.99
N SER A 171 -4.63 12.31 16.88
CA SER A 171 -3.27 12.17 17.42
C SER A 171 -3.09 10.97 18.34
N GLY A 172 -4.06 10.69 19.26
CA GLY A 172 -3.96 9.54 20.15
C GLY A 172 -4.01 8.20 19.40
N MET A 173 -4.80 8.15 18.35
CA MET A 173 -4.87 6.99 17.47
C MET A 173 -3.62 6.86 16.61
N SER A 174 -3.04 7.96 16.16
CA SER A 174 -1.75 7.98 15.48
C SER A 174 -0.64 7.41 16.38
N LEU A 175 -0.61 7.75 17.68
CA LEU A 175 0.38 7.22 18.63
C LEU A 175 0.26 5.70 18.83
N SER A 176 -0.97 5.16 18.89
CA SER A 176 -1.16 3.72 18.97
C SER A 176 -0.64 3.01 17.72
N ALA A 177 -0.93 3.54 16.53
CA ALA A 177 -0.42 2.99 15.29
C ALA A 177 1.10 3.14 15.18
N GLU A 178 1.64 4.29 15.59
CA GLU A 178 3.09 4.55 15.66
C GLU A 178 3.80 3.52 16.53
N PHE A 179 3.21 3.11 17.65
CA PHE A 179 3.77 2.07 18.53
C PHE A 179 3.97 0.75 17.77
N HIS A 180 2.96 0.25 17.07
CA HIS A 180 3.07 -1.00 16.33
C HIS A 180 4.09 -0.94 15.18
N VAL A 181 4.18 0.20 14.49
CA VAL A 181 5.24 0.42 13.48
C VAL A 181 6.62 0.41 14.13
N ARG A 182 6.76 1.02 15.32
CA ARG A 182 8.04 1.04 16.03
C ARG A 182 8.44 -0.36 16.53
N VAL A 183 7.49 -1.18 16.98
CA VAL A 183 7.71 -2.61 17.28
C VAL A 183 8.26 -3.35 16.06
N ALA A 184 7.67 -3.12 14.89
CA ALA A 184 8.16 -3.73 13.66
C ALA A 184 9.58 -3.28 13.28
N ARG A 185 9.91 -2.00 13.48
CA ARG A 185 11.23 -1.44 13.25
C ARG A 185 12.29 -2.09 14.13
N ALA A 186 11.96 -2.40 15.40
CA ALA A 186 12.83 -3.09 16.34
C ALA A 186 13.19 -4.54 15.92
N THR A 187 12.59 -5.07 14.86
CA THR A 187 13.08 -6.30 14.22
C THR A 187 14.34 -6.09 13.41
N HIS A 188 14.77 -4.86 13.17
CA HIS A 188 15.86 -4.47 12.27
C HIS A 188 15.74 -5.09 10.86
N ASN A 189 14.49 -5.29 10.41
CA ASN A 189 14.15 -5.80 9.10
C ASN A 189 13.24 -4.81 8.36
N ALA A 190 13.80 -4.07 7.42
CA ALA A 190 13.09 -3.04 6.67
C ALA A 190 11.86 -3.56 5.91
N ALA A 191 11.83 -4.83 5.49
CA ALA A 191 10.66 -5.42 4.83
C ALA A 191 9.52 -5.63 5.83
N ILE A 192 9.81 -6.06 7.06
CA ILE A 192 8.82 -6.20 8.14
C ILE A 192 8.28 -4.81 8.51
N GLU A 193 9.15 -3.82 8.72
CA GLU A 193 8.75 -2.44 9.02
C GLU A 193 7.80 -1.91 7.93
N MET A 194 8.18 -2.04 6.65
CA MET A 194 7.37 -1.60 5.51
C MET A 194 5.99 -2.28 5.48
N LEU A 195 5.92 -3.58 5.74
CA LEU A 195 4.65 -4.32 5.75
C LEU A 195 3.74 -3.87 6.89
N VAL A 196 4.26 -3.72 8.11
CA VAL A 196 3.44 -3.24 9.25
C VAL A 196 3.00 -1.80 9.02
N GLN A 197 3.87 -0.96 8.50
CA GLN A 197 3.53 0.43 8.17
C GLN A 197 2.45 0.50 7.08
N SER A 198 2.41 -0.45 6.13
CA SER A 198 1.37 -0.49 5.10
C SER A 198 -0.02 -0.80 5.66
N PHE A 199 -0.13 -1.42 6.83
CA PHE A 199 -1.38 -1.60 7.56
C PHE A 199 -1.82 -0.36 8.36
N HIS A 200 -1.00 0.69 8.44
CA HIS A 200 -1.29 1.88 9.26
C HIS A 200 -2.61 2.55 8.86
N GLY A 201 -2.84 2.79 7.58
CA GLY A 201 -4.09 3.39 7.09
C GLY A 201 -5.33 2.54 7.41
N PRO A 202 -5.37 1.27 7.00
CA PRO A 202 -6.45 0.34 7.33
C PRO A 202 -6.65 0.15 8.82
N MET A 203 -5.56 0.09 9.59
CA MET A 203 -5.59 -0.03 11.05
C MET A 203 -6.18 1.22 11.70
N LEU A 204 -5.81 2.41 11.24
CA LEU A 204 -6.37 3.67 11.71
C LEU A 204 -7.89 3.72 11.49
N MET A 205 -8.36 3.29 10.32
CA MET A 205 -9.80 3.22 10.02
C MET A 205 -10.53 2.23 10.93
N SER A 206 -9.94 1.06 11.20
CA SER A 206 -10.49 0.07 12.14
C SER A 206 -10.55 0.61 13.57
N LEU A 207 -9.49 1.28 14.02
CA LEU A 207 -9.42 1.89 15.36
C LEU A 207 -10.41 3.07 15.52
N LEU A 208 -10.62 3.89 14.48
CA LEU A 208 -11.62 4.96 14.48
C LEU A 208 -13.02 4.42 14.73
N ARG A 209 -13.40 3.32 14.09
CA ARG A 209 -14.69 2.66 14.28
C ARG A 209 -14.86 2.17 15.72
N VAL A 210 -13.85 1.46 16.23
CA VAL A 210 -13.85 0.96 17.62
C VAL A 210 -13.98 2.12 18.62
N GLN A 211 -13.28 3.21 18.40
CA GLN A 211 -13.32 4.36 19.31
C GLN A 211 -14.65 5.10 19.27
N LEU A 212 -15.30 5.20 18.12
CA LEU A 212 -16.65 5.74 18.00
C LEU A 212 -17.67 4.89 18.75
N ALA A 213 -17.47 3.56 18.77
CA ALA A 213 -18.33 2.61 19.47
C ALA A 213 -18.09 2.55 20.99
N ALA A 214 -16.83 2.76 21.45
CA ALA A 214 -16.45 2.63 22.87
C ALA A 214 -15.30 3.58 23.29
N PRO A 215 -15.61 4.84 23.65
CA PRO A 215 -14.60 5.88 23.92
C PRO A 215 -13.65 5.63 25.11
N LEU A 216 -14.04 4.80 26.10
CA LEU A 216 -13.26 4.58 27.35
C LEU A 216 -12.06 3.66 27.21
N VAL A 217 -11.78 3.20 26.03
CA VAL A 217 -10.90 2.06 25.78
C VAL A 217 -9.40 2.43 25.67
N GLY A 218 -9.08 3.70 25.45
CA GLY A 218 -7.71 4.16 25.26
C GLY A 218 -6.74 3.80 26.41
N ARG A 219 -7.22 3.88 27.66
CA ARG A 219 -6.40 3.64 28.85
C ARG A 219 -5.81 2.23 28.94
N VAL A 220 -6.61 1.22 28.62
CA VAL A 220 -6.14 -0.18 28.69
C VAL A 220 -5.08 -0.45 27.65
N GLY A 221 -5.31 0.02 26.40
CA GLY A 221 -4.36 -0.19 25.31
C GLY A 221 -2.97 0.44 25.56
N THR A 222 -2.94 1.66 26.15
CA THR A 222 -1.66 2.32 26.47
C THR A 222 -0.90 1.57 27.55
N GLY A 223 -1.58 1.06 28.59
CA GLY A 223 -0.96 0.27 29.64
C GLY A 223 -0.34 -1.03 29.10
N GLU A 224 -1.00 -1.65 28.13
CA GLU A 224 -0.47 -2.86 27.48
C GLU A 224 0.73 -2.60 26.60
N HIS A 225 0.74 -1.49 25.84
CA HIS A 225 1.91 -1.09 25.08
C HIS A 225 3.15 -0.93 25.98
N ARG A 226 2.98 -0.30 27.16
CA ARG A 226 4.06 -0.16 28.14
C ARG A 226 4.51 -1.51 28.68
N THR A 227 3.56 -2.37 29.07
CA THR A 227 3.90 -3.73 29.58
C THR A 227 4.62 -4.54 28.51
N PHE A 228 4.24 -4.40 27.24
CA PHE A 228 4.94 -5.02 26.12
C PHE A 228 6.38 -4.51 25.99
N ALA A 229 6.58 -3.18 25.97
CA ALA A 229 7.90 -2.57 25.86
C ALA A 229 8.84 -3.00 27.01
N GLU A 230 8.30 -3.10 28.24
CA GLU A 230 9.03 -3.58 29.40
C GLU A 230 9.37 -5.08 29.31
N ALA A 231 8.52 -5.91 28.70
CA ALA A 231 8.82 -7.30 28.43
C ALA A 231 9.94 -7.45 27.39
N ILE A 232 9.92 -6.64 26.33
CA ILE A 232 11.01 -6.57 25.34
C ILE A 232 12.33 -6.16 26.00
N ALA A 233 12.31 -5.15 26.87
CA ALA A 233 13.50 -4.70 27.62
C ALA A 233 14.13 -5.82 28.47
N ARG A 234 13.33 -6.76 28.95
CA ARG A 234 13.79 -7.94 29.71
C ARG A 234 14.06 -9.15 28.82
N GLN A 235 13.87 -9.05 27.51
CA GLN A 235 13.94 -10.17 26.56
C GLN A 235 13.01 -11.33 26.94
N ASP A 236 11.86 -11.00 27.55
CA ASP A 236 10.84 -11.96 27.97
C ASP A 236 9.83 -12.17 26.83
N GLU A 237 10.17 -13.06 25.91
CA GLU A 237 9.35 -13.39 24.74
C GLU A 237 7.95 -13.90 25.14
N ALA A 238 7.89 -14.72 26.17
CA ALA A 238 6.62 -15.29 26.62
C ALA A 238 5.68 -14.21 27.14
N ALA A 239 6.16 -13.29 27.97
CA ALA A 239 5.39 -12.17 28.48
C ALA A 239 5.01 -11.21 27.33
N ALA A 240 5.95 -10.86 26.45
CA ALA A 240 5.68 -10.00 25.31
C ALA A 240 4.60 -10.59 24.39
N THR A 241 4.69 -11.88 24.06
CA THR A 241 3.69 -12.58 23.24
C THR A 241 2.32 -12.60 23.92
N ALA A 242 2.26 -12.89 25.22
CA ALA A 242 1.01 -12.91 25.96
C ALA A 242 0.31 -11.53 25.97
N VAL A 243 1.06 -10.46 26.23
CA VAL A 243 0.53 -9.09 26.25
C VAL A 243 0.05 -8.67 24.84
N MET A 244 0.85 -8.89 23.80
CA MET A 244 0.47 -8.54 22.43
C MET A 244 -0.75 -9.34 21.97
N SER A 245 -0.82 -10.63 22.31
CA SER A 245 -1.97 -11.48 21.98
C SER A 245 -3.26 -10.96 22.63
N ALA A 246 -3.22 -10.62 23.91
CA ALA A 246 -4.37 -10.05 24.63
C ALA A 246 -4.79 -8.70 24.07
N HIS A 247 -3.82 -7.84 23.75
CA HIS A 247 -4.04 -6.51 23.14
C HIS A 247 -4.77 -6.63 21.79
N LEU A 248 -4.28 -7.49 20.90
CA LEU A 248 -4.86 -7.67 19.58
C LEU A 248 -6.21 -8.40 19.62
N ALA A 249 -6.38 -9.38 20.50
CA ALA A 249 -7.66 -10.08 20.69
C ALA A 249 -8.75 -9.10 21.12
N ARG A 250 -8.48 -8.25 22.11
CA ARG A 250 -9.42 -7.22 22.57
C ARG A 250 -9.79 -6.23 21.45
N THR A 251 -8.84 -5.87 20.59
CA THR A 251 -9.13 -5.02 19.43
C THR A 251 -10.09 -5.72 18.47
N ALA A 252 -9.90 -7.02 18.22
CA ALA A 252 -10.76 -7.83 17.38
C ALA A 252 -12.20 -7.94 17.96
N GLU A 253 -12.33 -8.26 19.25
CA GLU A 253 -13.63 -8.36 19.94
C GLU A 253 -14.44 -7.06 19.83
N ARG A 254 -13.77 -5.93 19.90
CA ARG A 254 -14.43 -4.60 19.78
C ARG A 254 -14.94 -4.33 18.39
N LEU A 255 -14.21 -4.70 17.37
CA LEU A 255 -14.68 -4.58 15.99
C LEU A 255 -15.94 -5.41 15.77
N GLN A 256 -15.97 -6.64 16.29
CA GLN A 256 -17.14 -7.52 16.21
C GLN A 256 -18.35 -6.93 16.94
N THR A 257 -18.16 -6.31 18.11
CA THR A 257 -19.27 -5.67 18.88
C THR A 257 -19.75 -4.37 18.24
N ALA A 258 -18.93 -3.67 17.48
CA ALA A 258 -19.29 -2.44 16.77
C ALA A 258 -20.11 -2.67 15.49
N GLY A 259 -20.35 -3.93 15.10
CA GLY A 259 -21.14 -4.33 13.93
C GLY A 259 -20.29 -4.37 12.67
N ASP A 260 -19.76 -5.53 12.35
CA ASP A 260 -18.95 -5.79 11.17
C ASP A 260 -19.77 -5.89 9.86
N ASP A 261 -21.10 -5.82 9.95
CA ASP A 261 -22.01 -6.09 8.83
C ASP A 261 -22.23 -4.90 7.89
N GLU A 262 -21.69 -3.72 8.18
CA GLU A 262 -21.74 -2.60 7.24
C GLU A 262 -20.44 -2.51 6.44
N VAL A 263 -20.48 -3.00 5.21
CA VAL A 263 -19.56 -2.63 4.13
C VAL A 263 -19.36 -1.11 4.15
N LEU A 264 -18.11 -0.66 4.13
CA LEU A 264 -17.74 0.75 4.10
C LEU A 264 -18.63 1.52 3.12
N PRO A 265 -19.35 2.57 3.52
CA PRO A 265 -20.12 3.34 2.57
C PRO A 265 -19.18 3.89 1.51
N SER A 266 -19.41 3.50 0.25
CA SER A 266 -18.78 4.14 -0.88
C SER A 266 -19.00 5.65 -0.74
N SER A 267 -17.91 6.42 -0.68
CA SER A 267 -18.00 7.88 -0.67
C SER A 267 -18.58 8.33 -2.02
N SER A 268 -19.92 8.46 -2.06
CA SER A 268 -20.61 9.19 -3.11
C SER A 268 -20.66 10.65 -2.67
N ALA A 269 -19.76 11.48 -3.15
CA ALA A 269 -20.00 12.88 -3.51
C ALA A 269 -18.75 13.43 -4.22
#